data_732d10b0d8e6c7fc98beb68ed64b1156
#
_entry.id   732d10b0d8e6c7fc98beb68ed64b1156
#
_cell.length_a   1.000
_cell.length_b   1.000
_cell.length_c   1.000
_cell.angle_alpha   90.00
_cell.angle_beta   90.00
_cell.angle_gamma   90.00
#
_symmetry.space_group_name_H-M   'P 1'
#
loop_
_entity.id
_entity.type
_entity.pdbx_description
1 polymer ?
#
loop_
_entity_poly.entity_id
_entity_poly.type
_entity_poly.pdbx_seq_one_letter_code
_entity_poly.pdbx_strand_id
1 'polypeptide(L)'
;EEALLTALEKTAHQAQRAGQIIQRIRDFVKKSAPNRQLADVPTMVSEAVELAEIELRRHNVRLTHYVAARLPQVMADSILIEQVLINLMKNGAESIAQAQRPLSNRSVELRVVPRQVEGQDGVEFSVQDTGKGLPQEVQDRLFEAFFSTKTEGMGMGLTLCRSIVESHQGRMQAENLYNGPEVTGCRFSFWLPLAAPANDTADTVANAHPPRTNA
;
A
#
# COMPACT_ATOMS: atom_id res chain seq x y z
N GLU A 1 -43.53 15.34 5.70
CA GLU A 1 -42.73 15.20 4.45
C GLU A 1 -41.24 15.25 4.72
N GLU A 2 -40.74 16.22 5.50
CA GLU A 2 -39.31 16.38 5.81
C GLU A 2 -38.69 15.20 6.56
N ALA A 3 -39.42 14.60 7.52
CA ALA A 3 -38.98 13.40 8.24
C ALA A 3 -38.89 12.16 7.34
N LEU A 4 -39.75 12.05 6.32
CA LEU A 4 -39.72 10.97 5.34
C LEU A 4 -38.54 11.10 4.40
N LEU A 5 -38.28 12.31 3.91
CA LEU A 5 -37.11 12.62 3.06
C LEU A 5 -35.80 12.31 3.81
N THR A 6 -35.67 12.76 5.05
CA THR A 6 -34.51 12.46 5.90
C THR A 6 -34.33 10.96 6.14
N ALA A 7 -35.42 10.21 6.32
CA ALA A 7 -35.37 8.75 6.48
C ALA A 7 -34.94 8.06 5.18
N LEU A 8 -35.43 8.51 4.02
CA LEU A 8 -35.03 7.98 2.72
C LEU A 8 -33.57 8.27 2.41
N GLU A 9 -33.09 9.49 2.67
CA GLU A 9 -31.68 9.85 2.49
C GLU A 9 -30.76 9.00 3.38
N LYS A 10 -31.09 8.82 4.65
CA LYS A 10 -30.35 7.94 5.56
C LYS A 10 -30.34 6.49 5.06
N THR A 11 -31.48 6.00 4.56
CA THR A 11 -31.57 4.64 4.04
C THR A 11 -30.74 4.46 2.77
N ALA A 12 -30.82 5.41 1.84
CA ALA A 12 -29.98 5.42 0.62
C ALA A 12 -28.49 5.43 0.97
N HIS A 13 -28.09 6.28 1.90
CA HIS A 13 -26.70 6.35 2.38
C HIS A 13 -26.23 5.00 3.01
N GLN A 14 -27.09 4.35 3.81
CA GLN A 14 -26.75 3.04 4.39
C GLN A 14 -26.69 1.94 3.33
N ALA A 15 -27.59 1.95 2.34
CA ALA A 15 -27.55 1.01 1.22
C ALA A 15 -26.29 1.17 0.36
N GLN A 16 -25.89 2.41 0.08
CA GLN A 16 -24.65 2.71 -0.64
C GLN A 16 -23.41 2.25 0.16
N ARG A 17 -23.40 2.48 1.47
CA ARG A 17 -22.35 2.01 2.38
C ARG A 17 -22.25 0.49 2.40
N ALA A 18 -23.40 -0.21 2.46
CA ALA A 18 -23.43 -1.67 2.39
C ALA A 18 -22.87 -2.19 1.05
N GLY A 19 -23.22 -1.56 -0.07
CA GLY A 19 -22.68 -1.89 -1.39
C GLY A 19 -21.16 -1.73 -1.45
N GLN A 20 -20.62 -0.65 -0.89
CA GLN A 20 -19.18 -0.42 -0.79
C GLN A 20 -18.48 -1.49 0.08
N ILE A 21 -19.12 -1.89 1.18
CA ILE A 21 -18.62 -2.96 2.05
C ILE A 21 -18.54 -4.28 1.28
N ILE A 22 -19.62 -4.65 0.59
CA ILE A 22 -19.69 -5.88 -0.21
C ILE A 22 -18.62 -5.86 -1.31
N GLN A 23 -18.45 -4.74 -2.01
CA GLN A 23 -17.42 -4.61 -3.04
C GLN A 23 -16.02 -4.83 -2.46
N ARG A 24 -15.70 -4.20 -1.34
CA ARG A 24 -14.39 -4.36 -0.68
C ARG A 24 -14.18 -5.76 -0.11
N ILE A 25 -15.23 -6.40 0.44
CA ILE A 25 -15.19 -7.81 0.84
C ILE A 25 -14.93 -8.69 -0.38
N ARG A 26 -15.60 -8.42 -1.49
CA ARG A 26 -15.40 -9.15 -2.74
C ARG A 26 -13.97 -9.03 -3.25
N ASP A 27 -13.41 -7.82 -3.19
CA ASP A 27 -12.02 -7.55 -3.59
C ASP A 27 -11.03 -8.26 -2.64
N PHE A 28 -11.34 -8.33 -1.35
CA PHE A 28 -10.58 -9.08 -0.34
C PHE A 28 -10.69 -10.61 -0.53
N VAL A 29 -11.90 -11.12 -0.83
CA VAL A 29 -12.17 -12.56 -1.02
C VAL A 29 -11.72 -13.05 -2.40
N LYS A 30 -11.72 -12.21 -3.41
CA LYS A 30 -11.09 -12.52 -4.70
C LYS A 30 -9.58 -12.62 -4.51
N LYS A 31 -9.13 -13.76 -3.99
CA LYS A 31 -7.75 -14.25 -4.14
C LYS A 31 -7.48 -14.61 -5.62
N SER A 32 -7.78 -13.72 -6.55
CA SER A 32 -7.19 -13.79 -7.87
C SER A 32 -5.70 -13.56 -7.64
N ALA A 33 -4.87 -14.51 -8.04
CA ALA A 33 -3.44 -14.29 -8.04
C ALA A 33 -3.17 -12.93 -8.72
N PRO A 34 -2.38 -12.05 -8.09
CA PRO A 34 -2.11 -10.74 -8.67
C PRO A 34 -1.52 -10.94 -10.08
N ASN A 35 -1.95 -10.12 -11.01
CA ASN A 35 -1.38 -10.10 -12.36
C ASN A 35 0.00 -9.43 -12.31
N ARG A 36 0.99 -10.17 -11.80
CA ARG A 36 2.35 -9.66 -11.62
C ARG A 36 3.06 -9.58 -12.95
N GLN A 37 3.55 -8.40 -13.26
CA GLN A 37 4.36 -8.09 -14.43
C GLN A 37 5.60 -7.30 -13.97
N LEU A 38 6.59 -7.17 -14.84
CA LEU A 38 7.70 -6.26 -14.60
C LEU A 38 7.16 -4.84 -14.55
N ALA A 39 7.15 -4.25 -13.35
CA ALA A 39 6.61 -2.93 -13.10
C ALA A 39 7.71 -1.88 -13.10
N ASP A 40 7.44 -0.76 -13.78
CA ASP A 40 8.25 0.46 -13.70
C ASP A 40 7.84 1.24 -12.45
N VAL A 41 8.68 1.16 -11.42
CA VAL A 41 8.39 1.74 -10.11
C VAL A 41 8.17 3.26 -10.17
N PRO A 42 8.98 4.05 -10.89
CA PRO A 42 8.73 5.49 -11.04
C PRO A 42 7.36 5.84 -11.60
N THR A 43 6.92 5.16 -12.66
CA THR A 43 5.59 5.39 -13.27
C THR A 43 4.48 5.06 -12.29
N MET A 44 4.51 3.88 -11.67
CA MET A 44 3.54 3.45 -10.67
C MET A 44 3.43 4.43 -9.50
N VAL A 45 4.56 4.94 -9.01
CA VAL A 45 4.58 5.96 -7.94
C VAL A 45 3.97 7.27 -8.40
N SER A 46 4.27 7.72 -9.63
CA SER A 46 3.72 8.96 -10.18
C SER A 46 2.20 8.91 -10.28
N GLU A 47 1.64 7.80 -10.77
CA GLU A 47 0.19 7.60 -10.89
C GLU A 47 -0.48 7.56 -9.51
N ALA A 48 0.11 6.88 -8.54
CA ALA A 48 -0.40 6.85 -7.17
C ALA A 48 -0.38 8.24 -6.51
N VAL A 49 0.67 9.03 -6.72
CA VAL A 49 0.83 10.39 -6.19
C VAL A 49 -0.24 11.31 -6.77
N GLU A 50 -0.44 11.30 -8.08
CA GLU A 50 -1.43 12.13 -8.77
C GLU A 50 -2.85 11.89 -8.21
N LEU A 51 -3.22 10.62 -8.05
CA LEU A 51 -4.53 10.26 -7.49
C LEU A 51 -4.66 10.63 -6.00
N ALA A 52 -3.61 10.45 -5.21
CA ALA A 52 -3.64 10.76 -3.79
C ALA A 52 -3.69 12.27 -3.51
N GLU A 53 -3.07 13.11 -4.35
CA GLU A 53 -3.05 14.56 -4.19
C GLU A 53 -4.45 15.17 -4.07
N ILE A 54 -5.44 14.63 -4.78
CA ILE A 54 -6.83 15.10 -4.74
C ILE A 54 -7.37 15.07 -3.30
N GLU A 55 -7.11 13.97 -2.60
CA GLU A 55 -7.59 13.78 -1.22
C GLU A 55 -6.74 14.58 -0.22
N LEU A 56 -5.42 14.62 -0.41
CA LEU A 56 -4.52 15.35 0.47
C LEU A 56 -4.81 16.86 0.46
N ARG A 57 -5.11 17.42 -0.71
CA ARG A 57 -5.52 18.83 -0.85
C ARG A 57 -6.79 19.17 -0.06
N ARG A 58 -7.77 18.25 0.02
CA ARG A 58 -8.99 18.42 0.82
C ARG A 58 -8.70 18.60 2.31
N HIS A 59 -7.62 17.97 2.79
CA HIS A 59 -7.17 18.07 4.17
C HIS A 59 -6.11 19.15 4.40
N ASN A 60 -5.77 19.95 3.38
CA ASN A 60 -4.66 20.91 3.42
C ASN A 60 -3.33 20.26 3.84
N VAL A 61 -3.04 19.09 3.30
CA VAL A 61 -1.82 18.32 3.54
C VAL A 61 -0.91 18.45 2.33
N ARG A 62 0.36 18.82 2.58
CA ARG A 62 1.40 18.86 1.55
C ARG A 62 1.94 17.46 1.32
N LEU A 63 1.94 17.02 0.06
CA LEU A 63 2.61 15.79 -0.35
C LEU A 63 4.00 16.11 -0.91
N THR A 64 5.00 15.37 -0.44
CA THR A 64 6.33 15.32 -1.04
C THR A 64 6.68 13.89 -1.37
N HIS A 65 7.43 13.66 -2.45
CA HIS A 65 7.88 12.31 -2.78
C HIS A 65 9.33 12.31 -3.25
N TYR A 66 10.01 11.21 -2.97
CA TYR A 66 11.37 10.92 -3.41
C TYR A 66 11.43 9.50 -3.95
N VAL A 67 11.92 9.37 -5.17
CA VAL A 67 12.16 8.09 -5.83
C VAL A 67 13.63 8.03 -6.19
N ALA A 68 14.35 7.01 -5.72
CA ALA A 68 15.78 6.87 -6.03
C ALA A 68 16.01 6.73 -7.54
N ALA A 69 17.06 7.36 -8.06
CA ALA A 69 17.32 7.50 -9.48
C ALA A 69 17.56 6.17 -10.23
N ARG A 70 17.91 5.10 -9.53
CA ARG A 70 18.20 3.78 -10.09
C ARG A 70 17.49 2.71 -9.27
N LEU A 71 16.19 2.60 -9.48
CA LEU A 71 15.41 1.51 -8.89
C LEU A 71 15.43 0.30 -9.81
N PRO A 72 15.65 -0.90 -9.26
CA PRO A 72 15.45 -2.12 -10.00
C PRO A 72 13.95 -2.37 -10.26
N GLN A 73 13.65 -3.12 -11.30
CA GLN A 73 12.27 -3.53 -11.58
C GLN A 73 11.79 -4.58 -10.56
N VAL A 74 10.51 -4.51 -10.23
CA VAL A 74 9.83 -5.47 -9.36
C VAL A 74 8.76 -6.23 -10.14
N MET A 75 8.51 -7.47 -9.74
CA MET A 75 7.35 -8.24 -10.26
C MET A 75 6.12 -7.87 -9.46
N ALA A 76 5.30 -6.97 -10.00
CA ALA A 76 4.12 -6.46 -9.29
C ALA A 76 2.90 -6.31 -10.19
N ASP A 77 1.73 -6.36 -9.58
CA ASP A 77 0.49 -5.83 -10.13
C ASP A 77 0.45 -4.34 -9.78
N SER A 78 0.78 -3.49 -10.75
CA SER A 78 0.93 -2.03 -10.53
C SER A 78 -0.31 -1.42 -9.92
N ILE A 79 -1.50 -1.81 -10.40
CA ILE A 79 -2.79 -1.27 -9.92
C ILE A 79 -2.98 -1.58 -8.43
N LEU A 80 -2.64 -2.79 -8.00
CA LEU A 80 -2.78 -3.17 -6.59
C LEU A 80 -1.77 -2.43 -5.70
N ILE A 81 -0.53 -2.24 -6.17
CA ILE A 81 0.48 -1.50 -5.40
C ILE A 81 0.15 0.00 -5.35
N GLU A 82 -0.33 0.61 -6.44
CA GLU A 82 -0.86 1.98 -6.44
C GLU A 82 -1.97 2.13 -5.41
N GLN A 83 -2.91 1.17 -5.33
CA GLN A 83 -3.97 1.18 -4.33
C GLN A 83 -3.43 1.14 -2.90
N VAL A 84 -2.36 0.36 -2.63
CA VAL A 84 -1.67 0.39 -1.34
C VAL A 84 -1.13 1.78 -1.03
N LEU A 85 -0.40 2.39 -1.97
CA LEU A 85 0.20 3.71 -1.80
C LEU A 85 -0.86 4.80 -1.54
N ILE A 86 -1.92 4.83 -2.35
CA ILE A 86 -3.03 5.77 -2.21
C ILE A 86 -3.70 5.61 -0.83
N ASN A 87 -3.96 4.38 -0.40
CA ASN A 87 -4.58 4.12 0.90
C ASN A 87 -3.69 4.57 2.07
N LEU A 88 -2.38 4.36 1.99
CA LEU A 88 -1.44 4.80 3.03
C LEU A 88 -1.35 6.32 3.09
N MET A 89 -1.23 7.01 1.95
CA MET A 89 -1.19 8.47 1.88
C MET A 89 -2.49 9.10 2.39
N LYS A 90 -3.64 8.54 2.02
CA LYS A 90 -4.95 8.95 2.54
C LYS A 90 -5.06 8.76 4.06
N ASN A 91 -4.61 7.63 4.60
CA ASN A 91 -4.61 7.38 6.03
C ASN A 91 -3.74 8.40 6.78
N GLY A 92 -2.59 8.77 6.21
CA GLY A 92 -1.74 9.85 6.75
C GLY A 92 -2.44 11.20 6.79
N ALA A 93 -3.11 11.58 5.69
CA ALA A 93 -3.87 12.84 5.64
C ALA A 93 -5.00 12.90 6.68
N GLU A 94 -5.74 11.81 6.84
CA GLU A 94 -6.79 11.69 7.85
C GLU A 94 -6.23 11.75 9.29
N SER A 95 -5.07 11.10 9.54
CA SER A 95 -4.36 11.18 10.83
C SER A 95 -3.93 12.62 11.16
N ILE A 96 -3.40 13.35 10.18
CA ILE A 96 -3.01 14.76 10.31
C ILE A 96 -4.22 15.64 10.61
N ALA A 97 -5.34 15.43 9.92
CA ALA A 97 -6.58 16.18 10.15
C ALA A 97 -7.09 16.00 11.58
N GLN A 98 -7.02 14.77 12.12
CA GLN A 98 -7.41 14.47 13.49
C GLN A 98 -6.44 15.03 14.54
N ALA A 99 -5.17 15.18 14.22
CA ALA A 99 -4.15 15.70 15.11
C ALA A 99 -4.22 17.23 15.32
N GLN A 100 -5.06 17.93 14.55
CA GLN A 100 -5.20 19.39 14.58
C GLN A 100 -3.85 20.15 14.46
N ARG A 101 -2.90 19.58 13.71
CA ARG A 101 -1.59 20.20 13.51
C ARG A 101 -1.71 21.54 12.79
N PRO A 102 -0.83 22.52 13.07
CA PRO A 102 -0.73 23.76 12.30
C PRO A 102 -0.53 23.46 10.80
N LEU A 103 -1.05 24.31 9.92
CA LEU A 103 -0.93 24.12 8.45
C LEU A 103 0.50 23.96 7.99
N SER A 104 1.45 24.65 8.62
CA SER A 104 2.88 24.54 8.33
C SER A 104 3.48 23.16 8.62
N ASN A 105 2.81 22.36 9.46
CA ASN A 105 3.27 21.04 9.88
C ASN A 105 2.34 19.90 9.42
N ARG A 106 1.64 20.09 8.30
CA ARG A 106 0.77 19.08 7.69
C ARG A 106 1.46 18.53 6.45
N SER A 107 2.15 17.43 6.58
CA SER A 107 2.86 16.82 5.46
C SER A 107 2.78 15.29 5.47
N VAL A 108 2.69 14.76 4.26
CA VAL A 108 2.90 13.35 3.97
C VAL A 108 4.12 13.28 3.04
N GLU A 109 5.05 12.39 3.35
CA GLU A 109 6.23 12.11 2.53
C GLU A 109 6.18 10.65 2.05
N LEU A 110 6.27 10.45 0.74
CA LEU A 110 6.48 9.15 0.12
C LEU A 110 7.93 9.01 -0.29
N ARG A 111 8.60 7.96 0.17
CA ARG A 111 9.99 7.67 -0.18
C ARG A 111 10.12 6.25 -0.73
N VAL A 112 10.82 6.11 -1.85
CA VAL A 112 11.06 4.82 -2.51
C VAL A 112 12.54 4.65 -2.78
N VAL A 113 13.12 3.59 -2.21
CA VAL A 113 14.56 3.33 -2.25
C VAL A 113 14.85 1.83 -2.43
N PRO A 114 15.99 1.46 -3.02
CA PRO A 114 16.45 0.08 -2.99
C PRO A 114 16.77 -0.32 -1.55
N ARG A 115 16.40 -1.52 -1.16
CA ARG A 115 16.68 -2.08 0.17
C ARG A 115 16.84 -3.58 0.12
N GLN A 116 17.85 -4.07 0.82
CA GLN A 116 18.03 -5.51 1.06
C GLN A 116 17.36 -5.91 2.39
N VAL A 117 16.58 -6.99 2.36
CA VAL A 117 15.93 -7.58 3.54
C VAL A 117 16.28 -9.06 3.59
N GLU A 118 16.87 -9.52 4.68
CA GLU A 118 17.28 -10.93 4.89
C GLU A 118 18.16 -11.48 3.74
N GLY A 119 19.02 -10.64 3.17
CA GLY A 119 19.91 -11.03 2.08
C GLY A 119 19.27 -10.99 0.69
N GLN A 120 17.99 -10.66 0.59
CA GLN A 120 17.27 -10.53 -0.68
C GLN A 120 17.13 -9.05 -1.06
N ASP A 121 17.54 -8.72 -2.28
CA ASP A 121 17.39 -7.38 -2.82
C ASP A 121 15.94 -7.06 -3.16
N GLY A 122 15.54 -5.81 -2.96
CA GLY A 122 14.19 -5.34 -3.23
C GLY A 122 14.07 -3.84 -3.22
N VAL A 123 12.83 -3.37 -3.24
CA VAL A 123 12.47 -1.96 -3.20
C VAL A 123 11.59 -1.73 -1.97
N GLU A 124 11.97 -0.75 -1.16
CA GLU A 124 11.16 -0.28 -0.04
C GLU A 124 10.39 0.97 -0.43
N PHE A 125 9.12 0.97 -0.09
CA PHE A 125 8.20 2.09 -0.17
C PHE A 125 7.85 2.51 1.26
N SER A 126 8.00 3.76 1.60
CA SER A 126 7.62 4.28 2.91
C SER A 126 6.78 5.54 2.79
N VAL A 127 5.67 5.58 3.52
CA VAL A 127 4.78 6.73 3.63
C VAL A 127 4.84 7.21 5.08
N GLN A 128 5.31 8.44 5.26
CA GLN A 128 5.45 9.08 6.56
C GLN A 128 4.46 10.23 6.67
N ASP A 129 3.75 10.33 7.79
CA ASP A 129 2.85 11.43 8.10
C ASP A 129 3.27 12.18 9.36
N THR A 130 2.80 13.41 9.51
CA THR A 130 2.97 14.26 10.70
C THR A 130 1.74 14.27 11.59
N GLY A 131 0.98 13.18 11.60
CA GLY A 131 -0.25 13.03 12.37
C GLY A 131 -0.02 12.72 13.84
N LYS A 132 -1.01 12.07 14.45
CA LYS A 132 -1.00 11.75 15.89
C LYS A 132 -0.18 10.51 16.24
N GLY A 133 0.29 9.76 15.24
CA GLY A 133 0.91 8.45 15.45
C GLY A 133 -0.11 7.37 15.83
N LEU A 134 0.41 6.24 16.29
CA LEU A 134 -0.35 5.05 16.65
C LEU A 134 -0.21 4.79 18.16
N PRO A 135 -1.31 4.80 18.94
CA PRO A 135 -1.29 4.30 20.31
C PRO A 135 -0.79 2.85 20.38
N GLN A 136 -0.16 2.45 21.49
CA GLN A 136 0.41 1.10 21.63
C GLN A 136 -0.65 0.01 21.40
N GLU A 137 -1.83 0.19 21.94
CA GLU A 137 -2.97 -0.74 21.81
C GLU A 137 -3.43 -0.91 20.33
N VAL A 138 -3.19 0.13 19.51
CA VAL A 138 -3.53 0.12 18.09
C VAL A 138 -2.44 -0.60 17.28
N GLN A 139 -1.17 -0.46 17.67
CA GLN A 139 -0.04 -1.06 16.93
C GLN A 139 -0.17 -2.57 16.84
N ASP A 140 -0.56 -3.22 17.94
CA ASP A 140 -0.67 -4.68 18.03
C ASP A 140 -1.80 -5.23 17.13
N ARG A 141 -2.83 -4.39 16.88
CA ARG A 141 -4.05 -4.77 16.15
C ARG A 141 -4.21 -4.11 14.79
N LEU A 142 -3.22 -3.34 14.38
CA LEU A 142 -3.27 -2.43 13.23
C LEU A 142 -3.70 -3.11 11.92
N PHE A 143 -3.33 -4.37 11.74
CA PHE A 143 -3.61 -5.17 10.56
C PHE A 143 -4.73 -6.20 10.76
N GLU A 144 -5.42 -6.18 11.90
CA GLU A 144 -6.59 -7.02 12.11
C GLU A 144 -7.76 -6.55 11.25
N ALA A 145 -8.48 -7.51 10.67
CA ALA A 145 -9.68 -7.19 9.89
C ALA A 145 -10.76 -6.59 10.78
N PHE A 146 -11.45 -5.57 10.26
CA PHE A 146 -12.51 -4.84 10.96
C PHE A 146 -12.07 -4.03 12.17
N PHE A 147 -10.78 -3.94 12.45
CA PHE A 147 -10.25 -3.05 13.48
C PHE A 147 -10.10 -1.63 12.92
N SER A 148 -10.74 -0.66 13.54
CA SER A 148 -10.66 0.76 13.15
C SER A 148 -10.81 1.65 14.37
N THR A 149 -9.99 2.68 14.44
CA THR A 149 -10.13 3.79 15.42
C THR A 149 -10.99 4.93 14.87
N LYS A 150 -11.50 4.81 13.65
CA LYS A 150 -12.30 5.84 12.98
C LYS A 150 -13.78 5.50 13.08
N THR A 151 -14.62 6.51 13.41
CA THR A 151 -16.07 6.34 13.57
C THR A 151 -16.77 5.83 12.30
N GLU A 152 -16.26 6.20 11.12
CA GLU A 152 -16.78 5.77 9.82
C GLU A 152 -15.86 4.79 9.09
N GLY A 153 -14.76 4.37 9.71
CA GLY A 153 -13.78 3.46 9.13
C GLY A 153 -14.21 2.01 9.27
N MET A 154 -14.24 1.24 8.18
CA MET A 154 -14.58 -0.18 8.20
C MET A 154 -13.43 -1.08 8.73
N GLY A 155 -12.26 -0.54 9.02
CA GLY A 155 -11.10 -1.30 9.50
C GLY A 155 -10.53 -2.32 8.52
N MET A 156 -10.78 -2.17 7.21
CA MET A 156 -10.29 -3.11 6.20
C MET A 156 -9.14 -2.57 5.34
N GLY A 157 -8.89 -1.26 5.37
CA GLY A 157 -7.91 -0.63 4.48
C GLY A 157 -6.49 -1.16 4.68
N LEU A 158 -6.00 -1.17 5.91
CA LEU A 158 -4.64 -1.65 6.21
C LEU A 158 -4.50 -3.17 6.09
N THR A 159 -5.54 -3.92 6.45
CA THR A 159 -5.58 -5.39 6.24
C THR A 159 -5.48 -5.73 4.77
N LEU A 160 -6.20 -4.99 3.90
CA LEU A 160 -6.12 -5.16 2.46
C LEU A 160 -4.71 -4.80 1.93
N CYS A 161 -4.14 -3.68 2.39
CA CYS A 161 -2.78 -3.30 2.03
C CYS A 161 -1.78 -4.40 2.37
N ARG A 162 -1.85 -4.93 3.58
CA ARG A 162 -0.98 -6.04 4.02
C ARG A 162 -1.18 -7.28 3.15
N SER A 163 -2.43 -7.68 2.88
CA SER A 163 -2.73 -8.83 2.03
C SER A 163 -2.19 -8.66 0.60
N ILE A 164 -2.31 -7.47 0.02
CA ILE A 164 -1.74 -7.16 -1.29
C ILE A 164 -0.22 -7.30 -1.26
N VAL A 165 0.45 -6.68 -0.29
CA VAL A 165 1.91 -6.73 -0.16
C VAL A 165 2.39 -8.18 0.04
N GLU A 166 1.76 -8.95 0.91
CA GLU A 166 2.07 -10.37 1.15
C GLU A 166 1.83 -11.23 -0.09
N SER A 167 0.78 -10.96 -0.88
CA SER A 167 0.54 -11.64 -2.15
C SER A 167 1.62 -11.36 -3.19
N HIS A 168 2.40 -10.29 -3.02
CA HIS A 168 3.59 -9.94 -3.80
C HIS A 168 4.90 -10.43 -3.16
N GLN A 169 4.81 -11.34 -2.17
CA GLN A 169 5.98 -11.84 -1.42
C GLN A 169 6.71 -10.73 -0.64
N GLY A 170 6.04 -9.62 -0.41
CA GLY A 170 6.55 -8.48 0.34
C GLY A 170 6.23 -8.56 1.82
N ARG A 171 6.70 -7.55 2.55
CA ARG A 171 6.46 -7.37 3.98
C ARG A 171 6.04 -5.95 4.26
N MET A 172 5.12 -5.77 5.21
CA MET A 172 4.61 -4.46 5.62
C MET A 172 4.76 -4.27 7.12
N GLN A 173 5.13 -3.06 7.52
CA GLN A 173 5.30 -2.64 8.91
C GLN A 173 4.85 -1.21 9.13
N ALA A 174 4.64 -0.84 10.40
CA ALA A 174 4.35 0.52 10.82
C ALA A 174 5.12 0.85 12.09
N GLU A 175 5.55 2.10 12.22
CA GLU A 175 6.28 2.59 13.38
C GLU A 175 5.90 4.04 13.68
N ASN A 176 5.92 4.43 14.95
CA ASN A 176 5.81 5.82 15.33
C ASN A 176 7.11 6.57 15.09
N LEU A 177 6.98 7.84 14.76
CA LEU A 177 8.07 8.78 14.66
C LEU A 177 8.12 9.64 15.92
N TYR A 178 9.32 9.87 16.41
CA TYR A 178 9.53 10.57 17.68
C TYR A 178 10.43 11.79 17.54
N ASN A 179 10.11 12.82 18.34
CA ASN A 179 11.04 13.92 18.64
C ASN A 179 11.22 13.95 20.17
N GLY A 180 12.34 13.40 20.65
CA GLY A 180 12.49 13.08 22.05
C GLY A 180 11.41 12.10 22.53
N PRO A 181 10.64 12.41 23.59
CA PRO A 181 9.57 11.54 24.05
C PRO A 181 8.24 11.71 23.30
N GLU A 182 8.12 12.74 22.47
CA GLU A 182 6.87 13.09 21.77
C GLU A 182 6.72 12.32 20.46
N VAL A 183 5.53 11.74 20.26
CA VAL A 183 5.17 11.16 18.96
C VAL A 183 4.83 12.28 17.98
N THR A 184 5.54 12.33 16.86
CA THR A 184 5.40 13.40 15.85
C THR A 184 4.69 12.94 14.58
N GLY A 185 4.40 11.66 14.47
CA GLY A 185 3.75 11.06 13.32
C GLY A 185 3.91 9.56 13.27
N CYS A 186 3.61 8.99 12.12
CA CYS A 186 3.73 7.56 11.84
C CYS A 186 4.41 7.33 10.49
N ARG A 187 5.13 6.22 10.39
CA ARG A 187 5.66 5.70 9.13
C ARG A 187 5.08 4.32 8.86
N PHE A 188 4.45 4.17 7.71
CA PHE A 188 4.13 2.88 7.12
C PHE A 188 5.15 2.56 6.06
N SER A 189 5.73 1.36 6.10
CA SER A 189 6.64 0.91 5.06
C SER A 189 6.28 -0.49 4.59
N PHE A 190 6.49 -0.74 3.31
CA PHE A 190 6.46 -2.07 2.76
C PHE A 190 7.61 -2.28 1.78
N TRP A 191 8.02 -3.52 1.66
CA TRP A 191 9.12 -3.95 0.82
C TRP A 191 8.62 -5.00 -0.18
N LEU A 192 9.08 -4.90 -1.42
CA LEU A 192 8.82 -5.88 -2.48
C LEU A 192 10.14 -6.46 -2.99
N PRO A 193 10.25 -7.78 -3.19
CA PRO A 193 11.42 -8.41 -3.76
C PRO A 193 11.60 -8.01 -5.22
N LEU A 194 12.85 -8.05 -5.69
CA LEU A 194 13.12 -7.93 -7.12
C LEU A 194 12.50 -9.08 -7.91
N ALA A 195 12.28 -8.84 -9.21
CA ALA A 195 12.06 -9.92 -10.13
C ALA A 195 13.23 -10.92 -10.03
N ALA A 196 12.94 -12.19 -9.82
CA ALA A 196 13.97 -13.21 -9.92
C ALA A 196 14.59 -13.10 -11.34
N PRO A 197 15.91 -13.18 -11.49
CA PRO A 197 16.52 -13.26 -12.81
C PRO A 197 15.84 -14.41 -13.55
N ALA A 198 15.44 -14.17 -14.79
CA ALA A 198 14.93 -15.22 -15.64
C ALA A 198 16.03 -16.29 -15.70
N ASN A 199 15.80 -17.44 -15.06
CA ASN A 199 16.69 -18.58 -15.22
C ASN A 199 16.69 -18.95 -16.70
N ASP A 200 17.78 -18.67 -17.37
CA ASP A 200 18.12 -19.21 -18.71
C ASP A 200 18.32 -20.73 -18.57
N THR A 201 17.25 -21.47 -18.30
CA THR A 201 17.19 -22.92 -18.40
C THR A 201 16.60 -23.30 -19.75
N ALA A 202 17.23 -22.84 -20.82
CA ALA A 202 17.01 -23.35 -22.15
C ALA A 202 18.37 -23.37 -22.85
N ASP A 203 19.12 -24.45 -22.65
CA ASP A 203 19.96 -25.08 -23.68
C ASP A 203 20.97 -26.04 -23.01
N THR A 204 20.50 -27.19 -22.58
CA THR A 204 21.41 -28.35 -22.48
C THR A 204 20.63 -29.64 -22.68
N VAL A 205 19.90 -29.74 -23.80
CA VAL A 205 19.43 -31.04 -24.36
C VAL A 205 19.44 -30.97 -25.87
N ALA A 206 20.59 -31.00 -26.44
CA ALA A 206 20.74 -31.41 -27.87
C ALA A 206 22.22 -31.67 -28.14
N ASN A 207 22.77 -32.79 -27.69
CA ASN A 207 23.81 -33.51 -28.43
C ASN A 207 24.12 -34.86 -27.74
N ALA A 208 23.17 -35.77 -27.76
CA ALA A 208 23.50 -37.19 -27.62
C ALA A 208 23.31 -37.87 -28.99
N HIS A 209 24.36 -37.84 -29.77
CA HIS A 209 24.46 -38.64 -30.99
C HIS A 209 24.67 -40.11 -30.60
N PRO A 210 23.87 -41.09 -31.02
CA PRO A 210 24.12 -42.48 -30.73
C PRO A 210 25.29 -42.99 -31.58
N PRO A 211 26.16 -43.89 -31.08
CA PRO A 211 27.27 -44.41 -31.83
C PRO A 211 26.77 -45.32 -32.96
N ARG A 212 27.31 -45.12 -34.16
CA ARG A 212 27.11 -46.01 -35.31
C ARG A 212 27.84 -47.31 -35.03
N THR A 213 27.09 -48.41 -34.97
CA THR A 213 27.63 -49.77 -34.99
C THR A 213 27.90 -50.13 -36.44
N ASN A 214 29.18 -50.35 -36.79
CA ASN A 214 29.59 -51.08 -38.00
C ASN A 214 29.68 -52.57 -37.67
N ALA A 215 29.01 -53.38 -38.45
CA ALA A 215 29.36 -54.72 -38.79
C ALA A 215 28.86 -55.00 -40.17
#